data_57ea52fa11a758d30967da0f30c7c4e3
#
_entry.id   57ea52fa11a758d30967da0f30c7c4e3
#
_cell.length_a   1.000
_cell.length_b   1.000
_cell.length_c   1.000
_cell.angle_alpha   90.00
_cell.angle_beta   90.00
_cell.angle_gamma   90.00
#
_symmetry.space_group_name_H-M   'P 1'
#
loop_
_entity.id
_entity.type
_entity.pdbx_description
1 polymer ?
#
loop_
_entity_poly.entity_id
_entity_poly.type
_entity_poly.pdbx_seq_one_letter_code
_entity_poly.pdbx_strand_id
1 'polypeptide(L)'
;METYTNKGKWHQEIFKNDKPIVLELGCGKGEYSVGLAKLYPNKNFVGIDIKGNRIYIGAKECLEKGINNVMFLRTRIDFINNFFDTNEVDEIWLTFSDPQPKKPRKRLSSKPFIDRYRKFLKEDGKIHLKTDSDLLFEFTEEEIKAHKYKCHELTWDVYGDYHNGLSEQEKKLFEIRTHYEKLFTSKGSVIKYCCFSL
;
A
#
# COMPACT_ATOMS: atom_id res chain seq x y z
N MET A 1 20.33 8.18 -16.59
CA MET A 1 19.53 8.23 -15.33
C MET A 1 20.30 7.39 -14.33
N GLU A 2 20.81 7.98 -13.27
CA GLU A 2 21.56 7.23 -12.26
C GLU A 2 20.66 6.16 -11.64
N THR A 3 21.14 4.94 -11.55
CA THR A 3 20.44 3.84 -10.91
C THR A 3 20.49 4.07 -9.40
N TYR A 4 19.37 3.92 -8.70
CA TYR A 4 19.35 3.98 -7.25
C TYR A 4 20.27 2.91 -6.66
N THR A 5 21.27 3.33 -5.92
CA THR A 5 22.39 2.46 -5.48
C THR A 5 21.96 1.32 -4.54
N ASN A 6 20.82 1.48 -3.86
CA ASN A 6 20.29 0.48 -2.91
C ASN A 6 19.20 -0.41 -3.51
N LYS A 7 18.98 -0.37 -4.83
CA LYS A 7 18.10 -1.32 -5.52
C LYS A 7 18.59 -2.74 -5.29
N GLY A 8 17.71 -3.63 -4.81
CA GLY A 8 18.06 -5.01 -4.45
C GLY A 8 18.81 -5.15 -3.11
N LYS A 9 18.96 -4.04 -2.34
CA LYS A 9 19.72 -4.02 -1.09
C LYS A 9 18.95 -3.41 0.08
N TRP A 10 17.63 -3.32 -0.02
CA TRP A 10 16.81 -2.73 1.04
C TRP A 10 16.97 -3.46 2.39
N HIS A 11 17.03 -4.79 2.38
CA HIS A 11 17.27 -5.58 3.58
C HIS A 11 18.63 -5.27 4.20
N GLN A 12 19.68 -5.26 3.38
CA GLN A 12 21.07 -5.16 3.84
C GLN A 12 21.47 -3.73 4.22
N GLU A 13 21.18 -2.76 3.33
CA GLU A 13 21.73 -1.40 3.44
C GLU A 13 20.77 -0.44 4.17
N ILE A 14 19.44 -0.64 4.04
CA ILE A 14 18.46 0.28 4.61
C ILE A 14 17.93 -0.25 5.95
N PHE A 15 17.32 -1.43 5.95
CA PHE A 15 16.69 -1.98 7.16
C PHE A 15 17.66 -2.78 8.04
N LYS A 16 18.74 -3.30 7.48
CA LYS A 16 19.75 -4.13 8.17
C LYS A 16 19.15 -5.35 8.86
N ASN A 17 18.18 -5.96 8.23
CA ASN A 17 17.49 -7.18 8.67
C ASN A 17 16.77 -7.84 7.49
N ASP A 18 16.33 -9.11 7.66
CA ASP A 18 15.67 -9.91 6.63
C ASP A 18 14.13 -9.96 6.77
N LYS A 19 13.53 -9.01 7.50
CA LYS A 19 12.07 -8.96 7.68
C LYS A 19 11.37 -8.62 6.36
N PRO A 20 10.15 -9.15 6.12
CA PRO A 20 9.36 -8.83 4.93
C PRO A 20 9.23 -7.34 4.67
N ILE A 21 9.31 -6.94 3.40
CA ILE A 21 9.16 -5.53 2.98
C ILE A 21 7.76 -5.30 2.42
N VAL A 22 7.09 -4.32 2.98
CA VAL A 22 5.73 -3.90 2.62
C VAL A 22 5.77 -2.46 2.08
N LEU A 23 5.19 -2.23 0.91
CA LEU A 23 5.11 -0.89 0.31
C LEU A 23 3.72 -0.29 0.50
N GLU A 24 3.63 0.99 0.82
CA GLU A 24 2.41 1.79 0.64
C GLU A 24 2.62 2.78 -0.52
N LEU A 25 1.86 2.61 -1.60
CA LEU A 25 1.98 3.43 -2.79
C LEU A 25 0.98 4.59 -2.79
N GLY A 26 1.48 5.81 -2.75
CA GLY A 26 0.69 7.01 -2.54
C GLY A 26 0.43 7.30 -1.07
N CYS A 27 1.41 7.08 -0.22
CA CYS A 27 1.28 7.10 1.25
C CYS A 27 0.87 8.47 1.86
N GLY A 28 0.88 9.55 1.08
CA GLY A 28 0.52 10.86 1.57
C GLY A 28 1.36 11.28 2.79
N LYS A 29 0.72 11.42 3.96
CA LYS A 29 1.40 11.76 5.22
C LYS A 29 2.04 10.54 5.92
N GLY A 30 1.90 9.36 5.34
CA GLY A 30 2.45 8.11 5.91
C GLY A 30 1.68 7.55 7.10
N GLU A 31 0.45 8.00 7.32
CA GLU A 31 -0.36 7.58 8.48
C GLU A 31 -0.58 6.06 8.49
N TYR A 32 -0.83 5.47 7.31
CA TYR A 32 -1.04 4.03 7.20
C TYR A 32 0.28 3.26 7.35
N SER A 33 1.36 3.68 6.66
CA SER A 33 2.70 3.09 6.81
C SER A 33 3.17 3.09 8.26
N VAL A 34 3.01 4.22 8.97
CA VAL A 34 3.38 4.35 10.39
C VAL A 34 2.50 3.47 11.29
N GLY A 35 1.20 3.43 11.03
CA GLY A 35 0.26 2.58 11.75
C GLY A 35 0.59 1.09 11.59
N LEU A 36 0.86 0.64 10.36
CA LEU A 36 1.30 -0.72 10.06
C LEU A 36 2.63 -1.06 10.75
N ALA A 37 3.60 -0.14 10.73
CA ALA A 37 4.90 -0.34 11.36
C ALA A 37 4.80 -0.56 12.89
N LYS A 38 3.87 0.14 13.54
CA LYS A 38 3.56 -0.06 14.97
C LYS A 38 2.87 -1.40 15.23
N LEU A 39 1.94 -1.79 14.34
CA LEU A 39 1.16 -3.02 14.48
C LEU A 39 1.98 -4.27 14.18
N TYR A 40 2.94 -4.18 13.24
CA TYR A 40 3.75 -5.31 12.76
C TYR A 40 5.26 -5.03 12.90
N PRO A 41 5.82 -5.12 14.13
CA PRO A 41 7.24 -4.84 14.36
C PRO A 41 8.17 -5.88 13.69
N ASN A 42 7.63 -6.99 13.23
CA ASN A 42 8.31 -8.05 12.48
C ASN A 42 8.32 -7.85 10.96
N LYS A 43 7.83 -6.71 10.44
CA LYS A 43 7.87 -6.32 9.04
C LYS A 43 8.56 -4.96 8.89
N ASN A 44 9.07 -4.68 7.69
CA ASN A 44 9.60 -3.39 7.27
C ASN A 44 8.62 -2.70 6.32
N PHE A 45 8.49 -1.39 6.42
CA PHE A 45 7.53 -0.61 5.64
C PHE A 45 8.22 0.49 4.85
N VAL A 46 7.77 0.72 3.61
CA VAL A 46 8.24 1.84 2.78
C VAL A 46 7.04 2.62 2.27
N GLY A 47 6.84 3.82 2.81
CA GLY A 47 5.84 4.77 2.32
C GLY A 47 6.37 5.55 1.10
N ILE A 48 5.63 5.52 -0.01
CA ILE A 48 6.06 6.11 -1.28
C ILE A 48 5.05 7.16 -1.73
N ASP A 49 5.51 8.40 -1.95
CA ASP A 49 4.71 9.49 -2.51
C ASP A 49 5.59 10.48 -3.30
N ILE A 50 4.97 11.24 -4.20
CA ILE A 50 5.65 12.31 -4.94
C ILE A 50 5.81 13.60 -4.12
N LYS A 51 4.92 13.81 -3.13
CA LYS A 51 4.83 15.06 -2.36
C LYS A 51 5.70 15.00 -1.10
N GLY A 52 6.92 15.53 -1.19
CA GLY A 52 7.89 15.54 -0.09
C GLY A 52 7.38 16.22 1.19
N ASN A 53 6.58 17.28 1.09
CA ASN A 53 5.98 17.96 2.25
C ASN A 53 4.99 17.09 3.03
N ARG A 54 4.34 16.12 2.36
CA ARG A 54 3.47 15.14 3.02
C ARG A 54 4.30 14.05 3.70
N ILE A 55 5.23 13.44 2.97
CA ILE A 55 6.15 12.42 3.49
C ILE A 55 6.89 12.91 4.74
N TYR A 56 7.30 14.18 4.76
CA TYR A 56 8.00 14.79 5.89
C TYR A 56 7.24 14.61 7.22
N ILE A 57 5.90 14.64 7.21
CA ILE A 57 5.09 14.51 8.43
C ILE A 57 5.26 13.11 9.03
N GLY A 58 5.13 12.06 8.23
CA GLY A 58 5.34 10.68 8.68
C GLY A 58 6.78 10.40 9.10
N ALA A 59 7.75 10.89 8.31
CA ALA A 59 9.18 10.73 8.64
C ALA A 59 9.54 11.40 9.96
N LYS A 60 9.03 12.63 10.20
CA LYS A 60 9.21 13.33 11.48
C LYS A 60 8.62 12.55 12.65
N GLU A 61 7.38 12.05 12.52
CA GLU A 61 6.75 11.23 13.55
C GLU A 61 7.60 9.98 13.89
N CYS A 62 8.16 9.32 12.87
CA CYS A 62 9.00 8.15 13.09
C CYS A 62 10.28 8.47 13.86
N LEU A 63 10.94 9.57 13.51
CA LEU A 63 12.14 10.03 14.24
C LEU A 63 11.83 10.38 15.69
N GLU A 64 10.76 11.14 15.94
CA GLU A 64 10.35 11.56 17.28
C GLU A 64 9.92 10.39 18.19
N LYS A 65 9.34 9.33 17.61
CA LYS A 65 8.83 8.17 18.34
C LYS A 65 9.74 6.96 18.30
N GLY A 66 10.92 7.05 17.67
CA GLY A 66 11.87 5.94 17.56
C GLY A 66 11.34 4.75 16.74
N ILE A 67 10.48 4.99 15.74
CA ILE A 67 9.94 3.94 14.86
C ILE A 67 10.94 3.74 13.73
N ASN A 68 11.67 2.62 13.76
CA ASN A 68 12.82 2.36 12.88
C ASN A 68 12.57 1.31 11.80
N ASN A 69 11.38 0.69 11.77
CA ASN A 69 10.97 -0.27 10.74
C ASN A 69 10.10 0.36 9.64
N VAL A 70 10.13 1.68 9.48
CA VAL A 70 9.50 2.38 8.37
C VAL A 70 10.44 3.40 7.76
N MET A 71 10.48 3.43 6.42
CA MET A 71 11.24 4.39 5.62
C MET A 71 10.31 5.10 4.64
N PHE A 72 10.74 6.24 4.13
CA PHE A 72 9.97 6.99 3.14
C PHE A 72 10.80 7.25 1.90
N LEU A 73 10.19 7.01 0.73
CA LEU A 73 10.79 7.23 -0.58
C LEU A 73 9.99 8.26 -1.36
N ARG A 74 10.63 9.38 -1.70
CA ARG A 74 10.02 10.39 -2.57
C ARG A 74 10.29 10.08 -4.03
N THR A 75 9.29 9.54 -4.73
CA THR A 75 9.36 9.30 -6.18
C THR A 75 7.97 9.24 -6.80
N ARG A 76 7.90 9.28 -8.13
CA ARG A 76 6.70 8.90 -8.88
C ARG A 76 6.62 7.38 -8.95
N ILE A 77 5.42 6.82 -8.73
CA ILE A 77 5.19 5.37 -8.79
C ILE A 77 5.48 4.82 -10.20
N ASP A 78 5.37 5.65 -11.24
CA ASP A 78 5.79 5.29 -12.61
C ASP A 78 7.25 4.79 -12.68
N PHE A 79 8.12 5.23 -11.76
CA PHE A 79 9.55 4.90 -11.73
C PHE A 79 9.93 3.88 -10.66
N ILE A 80 8.96 3.21 -10.04
CA ILE A 80 9.15 2.31 -8.89
C ILE A 80 10.22 1.22 -9.16
N ASN A 81 10.29 0.70 -10.39
CA ASN A 81 11.26 -0.33 -10.79
C ASN A 81 12.74 0.11 -10.75
N ASN A 82 12.99 1.41 -10.57
CA ASN A 82 14.36 1.90 -10.38
C ASN A 82 14.85 1.71 -8.95
N PHE A 83 13.94 1.41 -8.01
CA PHE A 83 14.21 1.38 -6.58
C PHE A 83 14.16 -0.02 -5.97
N PHE A 84 13.42 -0.95 -6.57
CA PHE A 84 13.27 -2.31 -6.08
C PHE A 84 13.67 -3.32 -7.16
N ASP A 85 14.32 -4.41 -6.73
CA ASP A 85 14.75 -5.50 -7.61
C ASP A 85 13.83 -6.72 -7.47
N THR A 86 14.06 -7.73 -8.28
CA THR A 86 13.26 -8.95 -8.35
C THR A 86 13.12 -9.62 -6.98
N ASN A 87 11.89 -9.99 -6.60
CA ASN A 87 11.56 -10.68 -5.35
C ASN A 87 11.98 -9.92 -4.06
N GLU A 88 12.05 -8.59 -4.11
CA GLU A 88 12.46 -7.79 -2.95
C GLU A 88 11.30 -7.35 -2.06
N VAL A 89 10.06 -7.38 -2.58
CA VAL A 89 8.86 -6.88 -1.89
C VAL A 89 7.86 -8.00 -1.64
N ASP A 90 7.31 -8.05 -0.44
CA ASP A 90 6.34 -9.06 -0.01
C ASP A 90 4.88 -8.61 -0.19
N GLU A 91 4.59 -7.33 0.09
CA GLU A 91 3.23 -6.80 0.04
C GLU A 91 3.18 -5.38 -0.51
N ILE A 92 2.07 -5.02 -1.16
CA ILE A 92 1.79 -3.66 -1.64
C ILE A 92 0.43 -3.23 -1.10
N TRP A 93 0.37 -2.04 -0.50
CA TRP A 93 -0.85 -1.38 -0.07
C TRP A 93 -1.18 -0.18 -0.94
N LEU A 94 -2.42 -0.11 -1.42
CA LEU A 94 -3.03 0.97 -2.16
C LEU A 94 -4.13 1.57 -1.29
N THR A 95 -3.79 2.60 -0.49
CA THR A 95 -4.71 3.19 0.47
C THR A 95 -5.21 4.54 -0.03
N PHE A 96 -6.50 4.65 -0.29
CA PHE A 96 -7.17 5.89 -0.74
C PHE A 96 -6.46 6.57 -1.91
N SER A 97 -5.96 5.76 -2.85
CA SER A 97 -5.32 6.26 -4.06
C SER A 97 -6.33 6.96 -4.99
N ASP A 98 -5.84 7.90 -5.79
CA ASP A 98 -6.66 8.68 -6.72
C ASP A 98 -7.42 7.73 -7.69
N PRO A 99 -8.76 7.77 -7.73
CA PRO A 99 -9.57 6.90 -8.59
C PRO A 99 -9.44 7.19 -10.08
N GLN A 100 -8.78 8.28 -10.48
CA GLN A 100 -8.50 8.63 -11.88
C GLN A 100 -9.73 8.45 -12.82
N PRO A 101 -10.84 9.20 -12.65
CA PRO A 101 -12.10 8.92 -13.34
C PRO A 101 -11.96 8.94 -14.88
N LYS A 102 -11.12 9.85 -15.39
CA LYS A 102 -10.93 10.04 -16.84
C LYS A 102 -9.72 9.26 -17.40
N LYS A 103 -8.95 8.59 -16.56
CA LYS A 103 -7.68 7.94 -16.96
C LYS A 103 -7.51 6.57 -16.29
N PRO A 104 -8.33 5.56 -16.63
CA PRO A 104 -8.30 4.24 -15.95
C PRO A 104 -6.91 3.61 -15.91
N ARG A 105 -6.11 3.75 -16.97
CA ARG A 105 -4.73 3.24 -17.04
C ARG A 105 -3.77 3.91 -16.04
N LYS A 106 -4.17 5.00 -15.38
CA LYS A 106 -3.41 5.69 -14.32
C LYS A 106 -3.79 5.23 -12.91
N ARG A 107 -4.82 4.40 -12.76
CA ARG A 107 -5.18 3.76 -11.49
C ARG A 107 -4.04 2.84 -11.05
N LEU A 108 -3.70 2.86 -9.77
CA LEU A 108 -2.59 2.04 -9.25
C LEU A 108 -2.88 0.53 -9.27
N SER A 109 -4.15 0.14 -9.36
CA SER A 109 -4.58 -1.26 -9.57
C SER A 109 -4.71 -1.66 -11.04
N SER A 110 -4.42 -0.76 -12.00
CA SER A 110 -4.52 -1.09 -13.43
C SER A 110 -3.39 -1.99 -13.90
N LYS A 111 -3.65 -2.78 -14.96
CA LYS A 111 -2.66 -3.68 -15.56
C LYS A 111 -1.29 -3.03 -15.81
N PRO A 112 -1.15 -1.78 -16.36
CA PRO A 112 0.16 -1.16 -16.53
C PRO A 112 0.95 -0.98 -15.22
N PHE A 113 0.29 -0.78 -14.08
CA PHE A 113 0.95 -0.72 -12.78
C PHE A 113 1.21 -2.11 -12.23
N ILE A 114 0.26 -3.04 -12.35
CA ILE A 114 0.47 -4.44 -11.98
C ILE A 114 1.68 -5.05 -12.71
N ASP A 115 1.85 -4.78 -14.00
CA ASP A 115 3.02 -5.24 -14.79
C ASP A 115 4.35 -4.65 -14.26
N ARG A 116 4.31 -3.46 -13.60
CA ARG A 116 5.49 -2.93 -12.90
C ARG A 116 5.74 -3.67 -11.59
N TYR A 117 4.68 -3.97 -10.83
CA TYR A 117 4.79 -4.64 -9.54
C TYR A 117 5.32 -6.06 -9.68
N ARG A 118 4.92 -6.80 -10.74
CA ARG A 118 5.46 -8.15 -11.05
C ARG A 118 6.99 -8.21 -11.12
N LYS A 119 7.64 -7.08 -11.37
CA LYS A 119 9.12 -7.07 -11.53
C LYS A 119 9.85 -7.14 -10.20
N PHE A 120 9.20 -6.81 -9.09
CA PHE A 120 9.84 -6.76 -7.78
C PHE A 120 9.03 -7.42 -6.67
N LEU A 121 7.74 -7.65 -6.88
CA LEU A 121 6.88 -8.36 -5.95
C LEU A 121 7.24 -9.86 -6.00
N LYS A 122 7.27 -10.51 -4.84
CA LYS A 122 7.45 -11.96 -4.73
C LYS A 122 6.29 -12.71 -5.40
N GLU A 123 6.49 -13.97 -5.76
CA GLU A 123 5.50 -14.80 -6.45
C GLU A 123 4.20 -14.95 -5.67
N ASP A 124 4.30 -15.11 -4.35
CA ASP A 124 3.16 -15.17 -3.41
C ASP A 124 2.78 -13.81 -2.80
N GLY A 125 3.41 -12.74 -3.30
CA GLY A 125 3.21 -11.38 -2.81
C GLY A 125 1.79 -10.88 -2.99
N LYS A 126 1.31 -10.14 -2.00
CA LYS A 126 -0.08 -9.67 -1.94
C LYS A 126 -0.20 -8.19 -2.30
N ILE A 127 -1.31 -7.85 -2.94
CA ILE A 127 -1.70 -6.48 -3.23
C ILE A 127 -3.02 -6.21 -2.51
N HIS A 128 -3.04 -5.18 -1.69
CA HIS A 128 -4.18 -4.73 -0.92
C HIS A 128 -4.69 -3.40 -1.48
N LEU A 129 -5.99 -3.29 -1.67
CA LEU A 129 -6.66 -2.03 -1.97
C LEU A 129 -7.66 -1.72 -0.87
N LYS A 130 -7.56 -0.51 -0.29
CA LYS A 130 -8.54 0.05 0.65
C LYS A 130 -8.98 1.41 0.11
N THR A 131 -10.29 1.60 -0.14
CA THR A 131 -10.80 2.81 -0.81
C THR A 131 -12.24 3.11 -0.43
N ASP A 132 -12.61 4.39 -0.50
CA ASP A 132 -13.99 4.89 -0.44
C ASP A 132 -14.65 4.94 -1.83
N SER A 133 -13.86 4.87 -2.90
CA SER A 133 -14.31 5.04 -4.28
C SER A 133 -14.91 3.76 -4.86
N ASP A 134 -16.23 3.77 -5.13
CA ASP A 134 -16.91 2.69 -5.86
C ASP A 134 -16.27 2.46 -7.22
N LEU A 135 -16.04 3.55 -7.98
CA LEU A 135 -15.40 3.52 -9.29
C LEU A 135 -14.04 2.82 -9.31
N LEU A 136 -13.21 3.04 -8.30
CA LEU A 136 -11.90 2.40 -8.22
C LEU A 136 -12.03 0.94 -7.81
N PHE A 137 -12.96 0.64 -6.92
CA PHE A 137 -13.16 -0.71 -6.41
C PHE A 137 -13.74 -1.64 -7.47
N GLU A 138 -14.82 -1.22 -8.16
CA GLU A 138 -15.41 -1.94 -9.31
C GLU A 138 -14.36 -2.23 -10.38
N PHE A 139 -13.61 -1.20 -10.79
CA PHE A 139 -12.53 -1.37 -11.75
C PHE A 139 -11.49 -2.41 -11.30
N THR A 140 -11.11 -2.39 -10.02
CA THR A 140 -10.11 -3.35 -9.51
C THR A 140 -10.66 -4.77 -9.48
N GLU A 141 -11.94 -4.93 -9.14
CA GLU A 141 -12.63 -6.24 -9.22
C GLU A 141 -12.67 -6.77 -10.65
N GLU A 142 -12.94 -5.90 -11.63
CA GLU A 142 -12.90 -6.23 -13.07
C GLU A 142 -11.49 -6.66 -13.52
N GLU A 143 -10.44 -5.92 -13.12
CA GLU A 143 -9.03 -6.27 -13.42
C GLU A 143 -8.64 -7.63 -12.81
N ILE A 144 -9.06 -7.91 -11.58
CA ILE A 144 -8.84 -9.20 -10.90
C ILE A 144 -9.47 -10.33 -11.72
N LYS A 145 -10.73 -10.19 -12.14
CA LYS A 145 -11.46 -11.18 -12.93
C LYS A 145 -10.86 -11.35 -14.33
N ALA A 146 -10.63 -10.25 -15.03
CA ALA A 146 -10.13 -10.25 -16.41
C ALA A 146 -8.75 -10.88 -16.55
N HIS A 147 -7.88 -10.67 -15.57
CA HIS A 147 -6.51 -11.18 -15.58
C HIS A 147 -6.30 -12.44 -14.74
N LYS A 148 -7.40 -13.00 -14.16
CA LYS A 148 -7.40 -14.23 -13.35
C LYS A 148 -6.43 -14.15 -12.17
N TYR A 149 -6.31 -12.96 -11.55
CA TYR A 149 -5.56 -12.83 -10.32
C TYR A 149 -6.27 -13.58 -9.18
N LYS A 150 -5.50 -14.16 -8.27
CA LYS A 150 -6.08 -14.90 -7.15
C LYS A 150 -6.63 -13.93 -6.11
N CYS A 151 -7.95 -13.80 -6.05
CA CYS A 151 -8.64 -13.03 -5.02
C CYS A 151 -8.62 -13.81 -3.70
N HIS A 152 -8.10 -13.20 -2.64
CA HIS A 152 -8.07 -13.76 -1.29
C HIS A 152 -9.23 -13.22 -0.46
N GLU A 153 -9.49 -11.92 -0.57
CA GLU A 153 -10.51 -11.20 0.19
C GLU A 153 -11.13 -10.11 -0.68
N LEU A 154 -12.44 -9.90 -0.52
CA LEU A 154 -13.16 -8.84 -1.21
C LEU A 154 -14.39 -8.47 -0.39
N THR A 155 -14.49 -7.19 0.00
CA THR A 155 -15.65 -6.67 0.71
C THR A 155 -15.98 -5.24 0.26
N TRP A 156 -17.27 -4.99 0.08
CA TRP A 156 -17.81 -3.66 -0.22
C TRP A 156 -18.03 -2.81 1.02
N ASP A 157 -17.94 -3.42 2.22
CA ASP A 157 -18.06 -2.72 3.50
C ASP A 157 -17.15 -3.37 4.54
N VAL A 158 -16.00 -2.74 4.78
CA VAL A 158 -15.01 -3.20 5.77
C VAL A 158 -15.56 -3.17 7.19
N TYR A 159 -16.44 -2.21 7.50
CA TYR A 159 -16.92 -1.97 8.86
C TYR A 159 -18.31 -2.57 9.13
N GLY A 160 -18.93 -3.21 8.13
CA GLY A 160 -20.16 -3.98 8.26
C GLY A 160 -19.91 -5.41 8.74
N ASP A 161 -20.67 -6.36 8.20
CA ASP A 161 -20.61 -7.76 8.60
C ASP A 161 -19.23 -8.41 8.41
N TYR A 162 -18.46 -7.95 7.41
CA TYR A 162 -17.09 -8.40 7.19
C TYR A 162 -16.22 -8.20 8.45
N HIS A 163 -16.34 -7.06 9.12
CA HIS A 163 -15.57 -6.74 10.33
C HIS A 163 -15.87 -7.73 11.48
N ASN A 164 -17.09 -8.22 11.58
CA ASN A 164 -17.50 -9.14 12.64
C ASN A 164 -16.81 -10.52 12.53
N GLY A 165 -16.45 -10.93 11.31
CA GLY A 165 -15.74 -12.18 11.04
C GLY A 165 -14.22 -12.14 11.23
N LEU A 166 -13.64 -10.96 11.45
CA LEU A 166 -12.20 -10.76 11.57
C LEU A 166 -11.67 -11.12 12.96
N SER A 167 -10.42 -11.62 13.00
CA SER A 167 -9.67 -11.74 14.24
C SER A 167 -9.37 -10.37 14.86
N GLU A 168 -9.08 -10.32 16.15
CA GLU A 168 -8.73 -9.07 16.84
C GLU A 168 -7.49 -8.37 16.23
N GLN A 169 -6.56 -9.13 15.66
CA GLN A 169 -5.40 -8.55 14.98
C GLN A 169 -5.78 -7.90 13.64
N GLU A 170 -6.65 -8.53 12.87
CA GLU A 170 -7.17 -7.98 11.61
C GLU A 170 -8.05 -6.75 11.86
N LYS A 171 -8.86 -6.75 12.91
CA LYS A 171 -9.62 -5.55 13.32
C LYS A 171 -8.70 -4.35 13.58
N LYS A 172 -7.61 -4.55 14.32
CA LYS A 172 -6.60 -3.50 14.55
C LYS A 172 -5.98 -2.97 13.27
N LEU A 173 -5.80 -3.81 12.25
CA LEU A 173 -5.34 -3.38 10.93
C LEU A 173 -6.30 -2.36 10.31
N PHE A 174 -7.60 -2.62 10.35
CA PHE A 174 -8.61 -1.72 9.79
C PHE A 174 -8.91 -0.50 10.68
N GLU A 175 -8.51 -0.51 11.96
CA GLU A 175 -8.54 0.66 12.86
C GLU A 175 -7.49 1.72 12.49
N ILE A 176 -6.46 1.37 11.70
CA ILE A 176 -5.52 2.35 11.14
C ILE A 176 -6.28 3.19 10.13
N ARG A 177 -6.67 4.41 10.51
CA ARG A 177 -7.45 5.32 9.67
C ARG A 177 -6.63 6.53 9.24
N THR A 178 -6.52 6.71 7.93
CA THR A 178 -5.90 7.91 7.35
C THR A 178 -6.79 9.14 7.54
N HIS A 179 -6.21 10.33 7.37
CA HIS A 179 -6.98 11.57 7.35
C HIS A 179 -8.11 11.53 6.29
N TYR A 180 -7.83 11.00 5.11
CA TYR A 180 -8.82 10.88 4.04
C TYR A 180 -9.93 9.91 4.39
N GLU A 181 -9.62 8.79 5.01
CA GLU A 181 -10.63 7.83 5.47
C GLU A 181 -11.59 8.46 6.47
N LYS A 182 -11.06 9.16 7.48
CA LYS A 182 -11.88 9.88 8.47
C LYS A 182 -12.78 10.92 7.81
N LEU A 183 -12.24 11.66 6.83
CA LEU A 183 -12.99 12.66 6.08
C LEU A 183 -14.12 12.03 5.25
N PHE A 184 -13.89 10.91 4.58
CA PHE A 184 -14.88 10.28 3.71
C PHE A 184 -15.93 9.52 4.52
N THR A 185 -15.54 8.80 5.57
CA THR A 185 -16.51 8.15 6.47
C THR A 185 -17.41 9.15 7.19
N SER A 186 -16.89 10.32 7.57
CA SER A 186 -17.75 11.38 8.15
C SER A 186 -18.78 11.96 7.17
N LYS A 187 -18.59 11.73 5.87
CA LYS A 187 -19.53 12.08 4.80
C LYS A 187 -20.45 10.93 4.38
N GLY A 188 -20.40 9.80 5.09
CA GLY A 188 -21.23 8.64 4.82
C GLY A 188 -20.65 7.68 3.78
N SER A 189 -19.39 7.85 3.35
CA SER A 189 -18.76 6.88 2.43
C SER A 189 -18.52 5.54 3.12
N VAL A 190 -18.86 4.46 2.43
CA VAL A 190 -18.53 3.10 2.83
C VAL A 190 -17.12 2.76 2.36
N ILE A 191 -16.34 2.10 3.19
CA ILE A 191 -14.96 1.72 2.86
C ILE A 191 -14.91 0.29 2.35
N LYS A 192 -14.32 0.11 1.18
CA LYS A 192 -14.15 -1.18 0.51
C LYS A 192 -12.72 -1.67 0.67
N TYR A 193 -12.57 -2.98 0.62
CA TYR A 193 -11.25 -3.60 0.70
C TYR A 193 -11.21 -4.87 -0.16
N CYS A 194 -10.08 -5.07 -0.84
CA CYS A 194 -9.74 -6.35 -1.42
C CYS A 194 -8.25 -6.68 -1.26
N CYS A 195 -7.96 -7.97 -1.24
CA CYS A 195 -6.62 -8.53 -1.23
C CYS A 195 -6.50 -9.58 -2.34
N PHE A 196 -5.47 -9.47 -3.18
CA PHE A 196 -5.23 -10.41 -4.27
C PHE A 196 -3.74 -10.64 -4.52
N SER A 197 -3.38 -11.73 -5.20
CA SER A 197 -2.04 -12.02 -5.71
C SER A 197 -2.06 -12.25 -7.22
N LEU A 198 -0.87 -12.15 -7.87
CA LEU A 198 -0.73 -12.05 -9.33
C LEU A 198 -0.51 -13.40 -10.00
#